data_7cd6d0ec40ba8a3fdc7ff156eb879b38
#
_entry.id   7cd6d0ec40ba8a3fdc7ff156eb879b38
#
_cell.length_a   1.000
_cell.length_b   1.000
_cell.length_c   1.000
_cell.angle_alpha   90.00
_cell.angle_beta   90.00
_cell.angle_gamma   90.00
#
_symmetry.space_group_name_H-M   'P 1'
#
loop_
_entity.id
_entity.type
_entity.pdbx_description
1 polymer ?
#
loop_
_entity_poly.entity_id
_entity_poly.type
_entity_poly.pdbx_seq_one_letter_code
_entity_poly.pdbx_strand_id
1 'polypeptide(L)'
;MKIKAFVCLMLLLPLIGLVNAFSAEEKVVLPNLPRITAEELKQMIDKGSTFVAVDVRDSGSYEAGHIKGAVNIYYDPTADPMDRQMMLIALPMDKLIVTYCDCTDDASSANMAQELYKLGYDRDKIKILSGGSLRWVELKYPMVTNK
;
A
#
# COMPACT_ATOMS: atom_id res chain seq x y z
N MET A 1 -13.20 83.25 -17.44
CA MET A 1 -12.02 82.38 -17.51
C MET A 1 -12.38 81.12 -16.74
N LYS A 2 -12.63 79.98 -17.43
CA LYS A 2 -13.20 78.74 -16.84
C LYS A 2 -12.07 77.77 -16.52
N ILE A 3 -11.86 77.51 -15.26
CA ILE A 3 -10.87 76.52 -14.78
C ILE A 3 -11.55 75.15 -14.79
N LYS A 4 -11.09 74.29 -15.67
CA LYS A 4 -11.53 72.85 -15.71
C LYS A 4 -10.78 72.07 -14.64
N ALA A 5 -11.52 71.55 -13.68
CA ALA A 5 -11.00 70.60 -12.69
C ALA A 5 -10.71 69.24 -13.35
N PHE A 6 -9.49 68.81 -13.23
CA PHE A 6 -9.02 67.47 -13.68
C PHE A 6 -9.26 66.47 -12.55
N VAL A 7 -10.27 65.64 -12.71
CA VAL A 7 -10.53 64.54 -11.77
C VAL A 7 -9.57 63.41 -12.09
N CYS A 8 -8.60 63.19 -11.21
CA CYS A 8 -7.68 62.07 -11.24
C CYS A 8 -8.40 60.83 -10.71
N LEU A 9 -8.81 59.96 -11.61
CA LEU A 9 -9.41 58.66 -11.27
C LEU A 9 -8.33 57.69 -10.90
N MET A 10 -8.09 57.51 -9.57
CA MET A 10 -7.22 56.46 -9.04
C MET A 10 -7.87 55.11 -9.22
N LEU A 11 -7.38 54.31 -10.16
CA LEU A 11 -7.70 52.88 -10.32
C LEU A 11 -7.11 52.11 -9.16
N LEU A 12 -7.94 51.71 -8.22
CA LEU A 12 -7.61 50.69 -7.19
C LEU A 12 -7.59 49.32 -7.89
N LEU A 13 -6.41 48.82 -8.13
CA LEU A 13 -6.20 47.39 -8.47
C LEU A 13 -6.48 46.53 -7.22
N PRO A 14 -7.36 45.54 -7.30
CA PRO A 14 -7.51 44.57 -6.23
C PRO A 14 -6.27 43.69 -6.20
N LEU A 15 -5.59 43.67 -5.05
CA LEU A 15 -4.56 42.77 -4.71
C LEU A 15 -5.17 41.34 -4.62
N ILE A 16 -5.08 40.60 -5.71
CA ILE A 16 -5.48 39.18 -5.72
C ILE A 16 -4.49 38.45 -4.82
N GLY A 17 -4.91 38.21 -3.57
CA GLY A 17 -4.17 37.36 -2.66
C GLY A 17 -4.01 35.98 -3.29
N LEU A 18 -2.75 35.56 -3.51
CA LEU A 18 -2.39 34.19 -3.80
C LEU A 18 -2.83 33.34 -2.58
N VAL A 19 -4.00 32.73 -2.69
CA VAL A 19 -4.39 31.68 -1.77
C VAL A 19 -3.49 30.51 -2.12
N ASN A 20 -2.39 30.33 -1.38
CA ASN A 20 -1.68 29.07 -1.37
C ASN A 20 -2.68 28.02 -0.89
N ALA A 21 -3.27 27.29 -1.83
CA ALA A 21 -3.96 26.05 -1.53
C ALA A 21 -2.89 25.09 -1.03
N PHE A 22 -2.68 25.09 0.28
CA PHE A 22 -1.98 24.03 0.97
C PHE A 22 -2.86 22.80 0.76
N SER A 23 -2.47 21.98 -0.21
CA SER A 23 -3.07 20.67 -0.40
C SER A 23 -2.78 19.91 0.90
N ALA A 24 -3.75 19.88 1.80
CA ALA A 24 -3.72 18.96 2.91
C ALA A 24 -3.66 17.57 2.28
N GLU A 25 -2.55 16.90 2.44
CA GLU A 25 -2.37 15.50 2.09
C GLU A 25 -3.44 14.75 2.88
N GLU A 26 -4.52 14.38 2.18
CA GLU A 26 -5.62 13.62 2.77
C GLU A 26 -5.00 12.29 3.21
N LYS A 27 -4.78 12.15 4.50
CA LYS A 27 -4.27 10.93 5.12
C LYS A 27 -5.29 9.85 4.79
N VAL A 28 -4.98 9.04 3.77
CA VAL A 28 -5.83 7.91 3.35
C VAL A 28 -5.98 7.02 4.58
N VAL A 29 -7.13 7.14 5.25
CA VAL A 29 -7.52 6.23 6.32
C VAL A 29 -7.75 4.89 5.64
N LEU A 30 -6.73 4.03 5.66
CA LEU A 30 -6.86 2.67 5.16
C LEU A 30 -8.02 2.01 5.93
N PRO A 31 -9.02 1.46 5.25
CA PRO A 31 -10.15 0.82 5.91
C PRO A 31 -9.63 -0.26 6.87
N ASN A 32 -10.41 -0.58 7.90
CA ASN A 32 -10.08 -1.65 8.84
C ASN A 32 -10.06 -2.99 8.10
N LEU A 33 -8.89 -3.32 7.56
CA LEU A 33 -8.65 -4.52 6.77
C LEU A 33 -8.34 -5.69 7.70
N PRO A 34 -8.83 -6.91 7.43
CA PRO A 34 -8.51 -8.08 8.22
C PRO A 34 -7.00 -8.29 8.33
N ARG A 35 -6.54 -8.61 9.53
CA ARG A 35 -5.12 -8.80 9.83
C ARG A 35 -4.87 -10.19 10.39
N ILE A 36 -3.63 -10.63 10.24
CA ILE A 36 -3.09 -11.84 10.85
C ILE A 36 -1.77 -11.48 11.56
N THR A 37 -1.52 -12.03 12.72
CA THR A 37 -0.26 -11.83 13.43
C THR A 37 0.85 -12.69 12.84
N ALA A 38 2.11 -12.34 13.11
CA ALA A 38 3.26 -13.14 12.69
C ALA A 38 3.25 -14.52 13.36
N GLU A 39 2.79 -14.58 14.61
CA GLU A 39 2.65 -15.81 15.38
C GLU A 39 1.60 -16.76 14.78
N GLU A 40 0.43 -16.23 14.41
CA GLU A 40 -0.64 -17.01 13.75
C GLU A 40 -0.16 -17.54 12.39
N LEU A 41 0.46 -16.67 11.57
CA LEU A 41 1.00 -17.09 10.27
C LEU A 41 2.10 -18.16 10.44
N LYS A 42 2.99 -17.99 11.42
CA LYS A 42 4.03 -19.00 11.74
C LYS A 42 3.41 -20.34 12.09
N GLN A 43 2.37 -20.35 12.93
CA GLN A 43 1.65 -21.56 13.28
C GLN A 43 1.00 -22.24 12.06
N MET A 44 0.46 -21.44 11.12
CA MET A 44 -0.08 -21.98 9.87
C MET A 44 0.99 -22.67 9.03
N ILE A 45 2.17 -22.06 8.91
CA ILE A 45 3.33 -22.66 8.21
C ILE A 45 3.73 -23.97 8.86
N ASP A 46 3.88 -23.99 10.19
CA ASP A 46 4.33 -25.16 10.95
C ASP A 46 3.34 -26.33 10.85
N LYS A 47 2.04 -26.01 10.76
CA LYS A 47 0.97 -27.01 10.59
C LYS A 47 0.78 -27.45 9.14
N GLY A 48 1.50 -26.87 8.18
CA GLY A 48 1.32 -27.15 6.76
C GLY A 48 -0.02 -26.67 6.21
N SER A 49 -0.61 -25.62 6.79
CA SER A 49 -1.89 -25.05 6.34
C SER A 49 -1.73 -24.44 4.94
N THR A 50 -2.78 -24.53 4.14
CA THR A 50 -2.78 -24.02 2.77
C THR A 50 -3.15 -22.55 2.76
N PHE A 51 -2.24 -21.69 2.29
CA PHE A 51 -2.44 -20.26 2.06
C PHE A 51 -1.44 -19.76 1.00
N VAL A 52 -1.58 -18.52 0.57
CA VAL A 52 -0.61 -17.83 -0.29
C VAL A 52 -0.12 -16.60 0.44
N ALA A 53 1.18 -16.50 0.70
CA ALA A 53 1.80 -15.26 1.13
C ALA A 53 2.23 -14.45 -0.09
N VAL A 54 1.93 -13.16 -0.10
CA VAL A 54 2.32 -12.22 -1.16
C VAL A 54 3.27 -11.19 -0.57
N ASP A 55 4.53 -11.27 -0.96
CA ASP A 55 5.55 -10.26 -0.63
C ASP A 55 5.41 -9.10 -1.61
N VAL A 56 5.04 -7.93 -1.10
CA VAL A 56 4.83 -6.75 -1.94
C VAL A 56 6.03 -5.82 -2.00
N ARG A 57 7.16 -6.23 -1.42
CA ARG A 57 8.44 -5.52 -1.51
C ARG A 57 9.05 -5.69 -2.90
N ASP A 58 10.04 -4.86 -3.20
CA ASP A 58 10.82 -5.00 -4.43
C ASP A 58 11.54 -6.37 -4.51
N SER A 59 11.94 -6.75 -5.73
CA SER A 59 12.55 -8.05 -5.97
C SER A 59 13.87 -8.24 -5.22
N GLY A 60 14.67 -7.19 -5.05
CA GLY A 60 15.92 -7.27 -4.30
C GLY A 60 15.69 -7.60 -2.83
N SER A 61 14.71 -6.96 -2.20
CA SER A 61 14.28 -7.25 -0.82
C SER A 61 13.75 -8.68 -0.68
N TYR A 62 12.95 -9.12 -1.65
CA TYR A 62 12.44 -10.50 -1.69
C TYR A 62 13.56 -11.54 -1.83
N GLU A 63 14.51 -11.34 -2.74
CA GLU A 63 15.64 -12.25 -2.97
C GLU A 63 16.58 -12.31 -1.77
N ALA A 64 16.79 -11.18 -1.07
CA ALA A 64 17.59 -11.12 0.14
C ALA A 64 17.00 -11.96 1.29
N GLY A 65 15.67 -12.11 1.29
CA GLY A 65 14.98 -12.99 2.25
C GLY A 65 13.49 -12.74 2.27
N HIS A 66 12.69 -13.80 2.22
CA HIS A 66 11.23 -13.77 2.26
C HIS A 66 10.65 -14.87 3.12
N ILE A 67 9.38 -14.76 3.49
CA ILE A 67 8.64 -15.79 4.23
C ILE A 67 8.50 -17.02 3.33
N LYS A 68 8.80 -18.19 3.88
CA LYS A 68 8.78 -19.48 3.13
C LYS A 68 7.46 -19.64 2.36
N GLY A 69 7.57 -19.86 1.05
CA GLY A 69 6.44 -20.08 0.14
C GLY A 69 5.74 -18.80 -0.32
N ALA A 70 6.27 -17.62 0.02
CA ALA A 70 5.75 -16.37 -0.52
C ALA A 70 6.03 -16.24 -2.02
N VAL A 71 5.10 -15.60 -2.73
CA VAL A 71 5.29 -15.11 -4.10
C VAL A 71 5.58 -13.62 -4.05
N ASN A 72 6.46 -13.14 -4.92
CA ASN A 72 6.73 -11.71 -5.01
C ASN A 72 5.82 -11.05 -6.05
N ILE A 73 5.03 -10.09 -5.59
CA ILE A 73 4.24 -9.21 -6.45
C ILE A 73 4.45 -7.78 -5.95
N TYR A 74 5.39 -7.09 -6.55
CA TYR A 74 5.82 -5.76 -6.11
C TYR A 74 4.70 -4.72 -6.20
N TYR A 75 4.53 -3.95 -5.13
CA TYR A 75 3.62 -2.82 -5.10
C TYR A 75 4.39 -1.51 -5.32
N ASP A 76 4.32 -0.98 -6.54
CA ASP A 76 4.78 0.37 -6.87
C ASP A 76 3.57 1.23 -7.22
N PRO A 77 3.25 2.27 -6.40
CA PRO A 77 2.11 3.14 -6.67
C PRO A 77 2.31 4.04 -7.90
N THR A 78 3.54 4.18 -8.40
CA THR A 78 3.88 5.02 -9.56
C THR A 78 3.90 4.24 -10.87
N ALA A 79 3.98 2.91 -10.81
CA ALA A 79 3.99 2.06 -12.00
C ALA A 79 2.57 1.79 -12.53
N ASP A 80 2.49 1.47 -13.83
CA ASP A 80 1.24 0.98 -14.42
C ASP A 80 0.79 -0.28 -13.66
N PRO A 81 -0.44 -0.33 -13.15
CA PRO A 81 -0.92 -1.48 -12.39
C PRO A 81 -1.16 -2.73 -13.23
N MET A 82 -1.15 -2.65 -14.55
CA MET A 82 -1.55 -3.73 -15.45
C MET A 82 -0.77 -5.04 -15.19
N ASP A 83 0.57 -4.96 -15.17
CA ASP A 83 1.41 -6.15 -14.97
C ASP A 83 1.18 -6.77 -13.58
N ARG A 84 1.05 -5.94 -12.55
CA ARG A 84 0.73 -6.38 -11.20
C ARG A 84 -0.64 -7.05 -11.15
N GLN A 85 -1.66 -6.47 -11.78
CA GLN A 85 -3.01 -7.04 -11.82
C GLN A 85 -3.04 -8.39 -12.53
N MET A 86 -2.27 -8.57 -13.60
CA MET A 86 -2.14 -9.86 -14.29
C MET A 86 -1.58 -10.94 -13.34
N MET A 87 -0.59 -10.61 -12.51
CA MET A 87 -0.07 -11.54 -11.50
C MET A 87 -1.09 -11.82 -10.40
N LEU A 88 -1.83 -10.80 -9.95
CA LEU A 88 -2.86 -10.95 -8.93
C LEU A 88 -4.01 -11.86 -9.38
N ILE A 89 -4.47 -11.74 -10.62
CA ILE A 89 -5.55 -12.58 -11.18
C ILE A 89 -5.15 -14.06 -11.23
N ALA A 90 -3.86 -14.36 -11.31
CA ALA A 90 -3.35 -15.73 -11.31
C ALA A 90 -3.36 -16.40 -9.92
N LEU A 91 -3.59 -15.64 -8.85
CA LEU A 91 -3.66 -16.20 -7.50
C LEU A 91 -4.95 -17.00 -7.28
N PRO A 92 -4.93 -18.07 -6.46
CA PRO A 92 -6.10 -18.89 -6.20
C PRO A 92 -7.14 -18.12 -5.35
N MET A 93 -8.38 -18.01 -5.85
CA MET A 93 -9.47 -17.30 -5.17
C MET A 93 -10.08 -18.08 -3.99
N ASP A 94 -9.81 -19.37 -3.90
CA ASP A 94 -10.34 -20.27 -2.87
C ASP A 94 -9.48 -20.32 -1.61
N LYS A 95 -8.26 -19.78 -1.64
CA LYS A 95 -7.30 -19.83 -0.54
C LYS A 95 -7.23 -18.52 0.24
N LEU A 96 -6.76 -18.61 1.48
CA LEU A 96 -6.34 -17.43 2.23
C LEU A 96 -5.11 -16.80 1.54
N ILE A 97 -5.16 -15.50 1.30
CA ILE A 97 -4.05 -14.70 0.82
C ILE A 97 -3.60 -13.77 1.94
N VAL A 98 -2.30 -13.75 2.22
CA VAL A 98 -1.69 -12.89 3.23
C VAL A 98 -0.68 -11.97 2.54
N THR A 99 -0.99 -10.67 2.49
CA THR A 99 -0.08 -9.66 1.93
C THR A 99 0.84 -9.13 3.03
N TYR A 100 2.11 -8.85 2.70
CA TYR A 100 3.05 -8.24 3.64
C TYR A 100 4.09 -7.36 2.94
N CYS A 101 4.53 -6.30 3.64
CA CYS A 101 5.63 -5.42 3.28
C CYS A 101 6.64 -5.31 4.43
N ASP A 102 7.56 -4.37 4.34
CA ASP A 102 8.47 -3.94 5.40
C ASP A 102 8.19 -2.51 5.88
N CYS A 103 7.08 -1.91 5.46
CA CYS A 103 6.66 -0.60 5.90
C CYS A 103 6.02 -0.67 7.30
N THR A 104 6.31 0.35 8.14
CA THR A 104 5.85 0.40 9.53
C THR A 104 4.34 0.58 9.69
N ASP A 105 3.67 1.09 8.66
CA ASP A 105 2.23 1.34 8.62
C ASP A 105 1.44 0.32 7.80
N ASP A 106 2.12 -0.69 7.25
CA ASP A 106 1.55 -1.73 6.38
C ASP A 106 0.87 -1.17 5.10
N ALA A 107 1.18 0.06 4.68
CA ALA A 107 0.45 0.75 3.62
C ALA A 107 0.49 0.01 2.28
N SER A 108 1.67 -0.46 1.86
CA SER A 108 1.82 -1.17 0.57
C SER A 108 1.04 -2.49 0.56
N SER A 109 1.07 -3.25 1.66
CA SER A 109 0.31 -4.50 1.78
C SER A 109 -1.19 -4.26 1.88
N ALA A 110 -1.62 -3.16 2.51
CA ALA A 110 -3.01 -2.76 2.58
C ALA A 110 -3.56 -2.35 1.20
N ASN A 111 -2.78 -1.58 0.43
CA ASN A 111 -3.14 -1.21 -0.93
C ASN A 111 -3.24 -2.44 -1.84
N MET A 112 -2.30 -3.39 -1.72
CA MET A 112 -2.36 -4.66 -2.43
C MET A 112 -3.63 -5.46 -2.09
N ALA A 113 -4.01 -5.53 -0.82
CA ALA A 113 -5.25 -6.17 -0.38
C ALA A 113 -6.48 -5.51 -1.00
N GLN A 114 -6.50 -4.17 -1.12
CA GLN A 114 -7.58 -3.44 -1.79
C GLN A 114 -7.65 -3.73 -3.29
N GLU A 115 -6.51 -3.90 -3.96
CA GLU A 115 -6.50 -4.32 -5.37
C GLU A 115 -7.09 -5.71 -5.54
N LEU A 116 -6.77 -6.66 -4.67
CA LEU A 116 -7.39 -7.99 -4.66
C LEU A 116 -8.92 -7.90 -4.50
N TYR A 117 -9.43 -7.04 -3.61
CA TYR A 117 -10.88 -6.83 -3.47
C TYR A 117 -11.52 -6.28 -4.76
N LYS A 118 -10.86 -5.33 -5.42
CA LYS A 118 -11.34 -4.79 -6.71
C LYS A 118 -11.36 -5.83 -7.81
N LEU A 119 -10.49 -6.82 -7.76
CA LEU A 119 -10.42 -7.95 -8.67
C LEU A 119 -11.42 -9.08 -8.32
N GLY A 120 -12.23 -8.91 -7.28
CA GLY A 120 -13.31 -9.84 -6.92
C GLY A 120 -12.92 -10.92 -5.91
N TYR A 121 -11.76 -10.82 -5.28
CA TYR A 121 -11.37 -11.73 -4.19
C TYR A 121 -12.25 -11.52 -2.96
N ASP A 122 -12.58 -12.62 -2.28
CA ASP A 122 -13.37 -12.61 -1.06
C ASP A 122 -12.61 -11.89 0.07
N ARG A 123 -13.25 -10.90 0.68
CA ARG A 123 -12.65 -10.08 1.74
C ARG A 123 -12.25 -10.91 2.96
N ASP A 124 -12.97 -11.96 3.28
CA ASP A 124 -12.68 -12.82 4.42
C ASP A 124 -11.45 -13.70 4.19
N LYS A 125 -11.03 -13.83 2.93
CA LYS A 125 -9.85 -14.58 2.52
C LYS A 125 -8.60 -13.74 2.30
N ILE A 126 -8.68 -12.43 2.50
CA ILE A 126 -7.52 -11.54 2.36
C ILE A 126 -7.16 -10.99 3.73
N LYS A 127 -5.91 -11.18 4.15
CA LYS A 127 -5.39 -10.63 5.40
C LYS A 127 -4.06 -9.92 5.17
N ILE A 128 -3.79 -8.93 6.02
CA ILE A 128 -2.51 -8.22 6.06
C ILE A 128 -1.71 -8.78 7.23
N LEU A 129 -0.43 -9.10 7.01
CA LEU A 129 0.48 -9.47 8.08
C LEU A 129 0.84 -8.24 8.92
N SER A 130 0.40 -8.22 10.16
CA SER A 130 0.67 -7.11 11.08
C SER A 130 2.16 -6.95 11.34
N GLY A 131 2.70 -5.74 11.03
CA GLY A 131 4.13 -5.42 11.15
C GLY A 131 5.01 -6.10 10.09
N GLY A 132 4.42 -6.79 9.12
CA GLY A 132 5.06 -7.31 7.92
C GLY A 132 6.32 -8.14 8.19
N SER A 133 7.28 -8.05 7.26
CA SER A 133 8.57 -8.74 7.38
C SER A 133 9.43 -8.24 8.53
N LEU A 134 9.27 -6.98 8.96
CA LEU A 134 10.02 -6.43 10.10
C LEU A 134 9.65 -7.19 11.39
N ARG A 135 8.36 -7.36 11.66
CA ARG A 135 7.90 -8.11 12.84
C ARG A 135 8.30 -9.58 12.77
N TRP A 136 8.28 -10.18 11.58
CA TRP A 136 8.71 -11.55 11.35
C TRP A 136 10.18 -11.77 11.74
N VAL A 137 11.06 -10.86 11.31
CA VAL A 137 12.50 -10.89 11.63
C VAL A 137 12.75 -10.57 13.11
N GLU A 138 12.03 -9.62 13.70
CA GLU A 138 12.13 -9.28 15.13
C GLU A 138 11.86 -10.51 16.02
N LEU A 139 10.87 -11.32 15.64
CA LEU A 139 10.54 -12.59 16.31
C LEU A 139 11.53 -13.72 15.99
N LYS A 140 12.57 -13.46 15.18
CA LYS A 140 13.57 -14.42 14.74
C LYS A 140 12.97 -15.62 14.00
N TYR A 141 11.87 -15.39 13.30
CA TYR A 141 11.28 -16.42 12.44
C TYR A 141 12.11 -16.58 11.15
N PRO A 142 12.19 -17.78 10.59
CA PRO A 142 13.07 -18.05 9.47
C PRO A 142 12.61 -17.36 8.19
N MET A 143 13.57 -16.75 7.51
CA MET A 143 13.43 -16.28 6.13
C MET A 143 14.15 -17.28 5.21
N VAL A 144 13.67 -17.40 3.99
CA VAL A 144 14.31 -18.21 2.95
C VAL A 144 14.79 -17.30 1.80
N THR A 145 15.80 -17.76 1.09
CA THR A 145 16.33 -17.07 -0.10
C THR A 145 16.18 -17.99 -1.31
N ASN A 146 15.96 -17.41 -2.48
CA ASN A 146 16.04 -18.11 -3.76
C ASN A 146 17.53 -18.24 -4.13
N LYS A 147 18.19 -19.31 -3.73
CA LYS A 147 19.53 -19.69 -4.20
C LYS A 147 19.43 -20.91 -5.08
#